data_e21431c2211fbf1cbae1de9fc0c11975
#
_entry.id   e21431c2211fbf1cbae1de9fc0c11975
#
_cell.length_a   1.000
_cell.length_b   1.000
_cell.length_c   1.000
_cell.angle_alpha   90.00
_cell.angle_beta   90.00
_cell.angle_gamma   90.00
#
_symmetry.space_group_name_H-M   'P 1'
#
loop_
_entity.id
_entity.type
_entity.pdbx_description
1 polymer ?
#
loop_
_entity_poly.entity_id
_entity_poly.type
_entity_poly.pdbx_seq_one_letter_code
_entity_poly.pdbx_strand_id
1 'polypeptide(L)'
;MADFVSHHLFGRQALTVFPAPAQRAAACRPACFFWGCQGPDPLFYRKILLGSPLHKLGNRMHSEKTDELFAALSRAVRDLSGDAQEIAAAYFYGFVCHYALDSQIHPYVYCRQVQFCAKNPKLSASAVHSRIESDIDYLIYERACHRPITEFDPEERYQMSPVEQAVLSVVLHAVLKTVYGADVSTHELRRSFAEMTSWESFLYSESRAVYHGAKKAEALLGRGALLTGHMKLERPVWDALNLAHQPWHNLWKPDETRTDSVPELFGLARIRAAALAGQYAAQFDAGWLMHYHFDEPFDSGNPKK
;
A
#
# COMPACT_ATOMS: atom_id res chain seq x y z
N MET A 1 -1.78 0.98 6.71
CA MET A 1 -1.61 0.91 5.24
C MET A 1 -2.94 1.30 4.63
N ALA A 2 -2.99 2.24 3.66
CA ALA A 2 -4.18 2.36 2.83
C ALA A 2 -4.41 0.98 2.20
N ASP A 3 -5.69 0.56 2.11
CA ASP A 3 -5.98 -0.80 1.69
C ASP A 3 -5.85 -0.95 0.15
N PHE A 4 -5.92 -2.13 -0.36
CA PHE A 4 -5.58 -2.55 -1.72
C PHE A 4 -6.14 -1.65 -2.83
N VAL A 5 -7.43 -1.28 -2.73
CA VAL A 5 -8.11 -0.50 -3.76
C VAL A 5 -7.70 0.96 -3.76
N SER A 6 -7.47 1.55 -2.61
CA SER A 6 -6.97 2.93 -2.50
C SER A 6 -5.64 3.09 -3.23
N HIS A 7 -4.70 2.16 -3.03
CA HIS A 7 -3.41 2.17 -3.73
C HIS A 7 -3.56 1.96 -5.23
N HIS A 8 -4.46 1.07 -5.65
CA HIS A 8 -4.75 0.85 -7.07
C HIS A 8 -5.30 2.12 -7.74
N LEU A 9 -6.35 2.71 -7.16
CA LEU A 9 -6.99 3.91 -7.69
C LEU A 9 -6.03 5.11 -7.69
N PHE A 10 -5.25 5.24 -6.63
CA PHE A 10 -4.23 6.28 -6.54
C PHE A 10 -3.17 6.14 -7.62
N GLY A 11 -2.64 4.94 -7.85
CA GLY A 11 -1.68 4.67 -8.91
C GLY A 11 -2.21 5.09 -10.30
N ARG A 12 -3.46 4.76 -10.61
CA ARG A 12 -4.13 5.21 -11.84
C ARG A 12 -4.19 6.74 -11.96
N GLN A 13 -4.54 7.41 -10.87
CA GLN A 13 -4.61 8.88 -10.85
C GLN A 13 -3.23 9.53 -10.95
N ALA A 14 -2.23 8.98 -10.26
CA ALA A 14 -0.86 9.51 -10.28
C ALA A 14 -0.23 9.43 -11.68
N LEU A 15 -0.50 8.36 -12.44
CA LEU A 15 0.01 8.20 -13.80
C LEU A 15 -0.37 9.37 -14.72
N THR A 16 -1.50 10.03 -14.51
CA THR A 16 -1.93 11.15 -15.36
C THR A 16 -1.02 12.38 -15.26
N VAL A 17 -0.22 12.47 -14.21
CA VAL A 17 0.69 13.60 -13.92
C VAL A 17 2.16 13.17 -13.83
N PHE A 18 2.45 11.89 -14.07
CA PHE A 18 3.80 11.36 -14.06
C PHE A 18 4.59 11.77 -15.32
N PRO A 19 5.93 11.82 -15.25
CA PRO A 19 6.77 12.05 -16.40
C PRO A 19 6.65 10.93 -17.44
N ALA A 20 6.91 11.24 -18.71
CA ALA A 20 6.77 10.30 -19.81
C ALA A 20 7.48 8.95 -19.62
N PRO A 21 8.70 8.86 -19.03
CA PRO A 21 9.33 7.57 -18.73
C PRO A 21 8.49 6.68 -17.81
N ALA A 22 7.87 7.25 -16.76
CA ALA A 22 7.01 6.51 -15.83
C ALA A 22 5.72 6.02 -16.51
N GLN A 23 5.10 6.89 -17.32
CA GLN A 23 3.90 6.53 -18.08
C GLN A 23 4.19 5.38 -19.05
N ARG A 24 5.33 5.41 -19.77
CA ARG A 24 5.75 4.32 -20.66
C ARG A 24 6.00 3.02 -19.90
N ALA A 25 6.75 3.07 -18.79
CA ALA A 25 7.02 1.89 -17.98
C ALA A 25 5.73 1.22 -17.49
N ALA A 26 4.79 2.01 -16.97
CA ALA A 26 3.48 1.50 -16.52
C ALA A 26 2.61 0.96 -17.67
N ALA A 27 2.68 1.56 -18.86
CA ALA A 27 1.95 1.09 -20.03
C ALA A 27 2.51 -0.24 -20.57
N CYS A 28 3.85 -0.40 -20.57
CA CYS A 28 4.52 -1.62 -21.03
C CYS A 28 4.38 -2.77 -20.02
N ARG A 29 4.37 -2.47 -18.72
CA ARG A 29 4.36 -3.47 -17.63
C ARG A 29 3.31 -3.09 -16.56
N PRO A 30 2.02 -3.08 -16.91
CA PRO A 30 0.98 -2.58 -16.01
C PRO A 30 0.85 -3.38 -14.71
N ALA A 31 0.96 -4.70 -14.75
CA ALA A 31 0.90 -5.54 -13.55
C ALA A 31 2.05 -5.19 -12.59
N CYS A 32 3.27 -5.00 -13.09
CA CYS A 32 4.42 -4.63 -12.26
C CYS A 32 4.25 -3.26 -11.62
N PHE A 33 3.70 -2.27 -12.35
CA PHE A 33 3.37 -0.97 -11.80
C PHE A 33 2.34 -1.07 -10.67
N PHE A 34 1.25 -1.80 -10.87
CA PHE A 34 0.22 -1.95 -9.84
C PHE A 34 0.73 -2.75 -8.63
N TRP A 35 1.58 -3.75 -8.82
CA TRP A 35 2.27 -4.40 -7.70
C TRP A 35 3.20 -3.45 -6.95
N GLY A 36 3.86 -2.55 -7.66
CA GLY A 36 4.59 -1.46 -7.02
C GLY A 36 3.69 -0.57 -6.17
N CYS A 37 2.47 -0.26 -6.65
CA CYS A 37 1.48 0.51 -5.88
C CYS A 37 1.07 -0.19 -4.56
N GLN A 38 1.20 -1.51 -4.47
CA GLN A 38 1.02 -2.23 -3.21
C GLN A 38 2.26 -2.22 -2.31
N GLY A 39 3.40 -1.75 -2.81
CA GLY A 39 4.62 -1.55 -2.02
C GLY A 39 5.07 -2.80 -1.24
N PRO A 40 5.30 -2.65 0.08
CA PRO A 40 5.66 -3.76 0.97
C PRO A 40 4.49 -4.67 1.38
N ASP A 41 3.25 -4.30 1.11
CA ASP A 41 2.03 -4.94 1.63
C ASP A 41 1.92 -6.44 1.35
N PRO A 42 2.36 -6.96 0.19
CA PRO A 42 2.34 -8.39 -0.04
C PRO A 42 3.01 -9.22 1.06
N LEU A 43 3.98 -8.65 1.79
CA LEU A 43 4.65 -9.34 2.88
C LEU A 43 3.73 -9.67 4.06
N PHE A 44 2.68 -8.88 4.29
CA PHE A 44 1.69 -9.12 5.36
C PHE A 44 0.76 -10.28 5.05
N TYR A 45 0.56 -10.59 3.77
CA TYR A 45 -0.34 -11.66 3.35
C TYR A 45 0.30 -13.05 3.42
N ARG A 46 1.64 -13.13 3.51
CA ARG A 46 2.33 -14.41 3.59
C ARG A 46 1.99 -15.15 4.87
N LYS A 47 1.29 -16.28 4.74
CA LYS A 47 0.79 -17.10 5.87
C LYS A 47 0.02 -16.24 6.89
N ILE A 48 -0.89 -15.40 6.42
CA ILE A 48 -1.60 -14.40 7.24
C ILE A 48 -2.22 -14.98 8.52
N LEU A 49 -2.78 -16.18 8.46
CA LEU A 49 -3.42 -16.83 9.61
C LEU A 49 -2.43 -17.51 10.56
N LEU A 50 -1.27 -17.93 10.09
CA LEU A 50 -0.27 -18.68 10.86
C LEU A 50 0.85 -17.79 11.40
N GLY A 51 0.99 -16.60 10.82
CA GLY A 51 2.10 -15.69 11.07
C GLY A 51 3.34 -16.01 10.23
N SER A 52 4.10 -14.96 9.90
CA SER A 52 5.33 -15.07 9.11
C SER A 52 6.34 -14.04 9.58
N PRO A 53 7.65 -14.33 9.56
CA PRO A 53 8.70 -13.32 9.75
C PRO A 53 8.59 -12.15 8.76
N LEU A 54 7.97 -12.37 7.59
CA LEU A 54 7.75 -11.33 6.58
C LEU A 54 6.83 -10.21 7.07
N HIS A 55 5.89 -10.48 7.99
CA HIS A 55 5.06 -9.43 8.58
C HIS A 55 5.90 -8.39 9.33
N LYS A 56 6.91 -8.85 10.11
CA LYS A 56 7.84 -7.92 10.79
C LYS A 56 8.68 -7.13 9.80
N LEU A 57 9.06 -7.77 8.69
CA LEU A 57 9.83 -7.11 7.64
C LEU A 57 8.99 -6.07 6.91
N GLY A 58 7.72 -6.36 6.59
CA GLY A 58 6.77 -5.40 6.07
C GLY A 58 6.65 -4.16 6.97
N ASN A 59 6.46 -4.36 8.28
CA ASN A 59 6.42 -3.25 9.26
C ASN A 59 7.72 -2.43 9.25
N ARG A 60 8.88 -3.07 9.17
CA ARG A 60 10.16 -2.37 9.09
C ARG A 60 10.29 -1.54 7.81
N MET A 61 9.83 -2.05 6.67
CA MET A 61 9.83 -1.31 5.42
C MET A 61 8.94 -0.07 5.49
N HIS A 62 7.87 -0.08 6.28
CA HIS A 62 6.98 1.08 6.47
C HIS A 62 7.52 2.09 7.50
N SER A 63 8.43 1.71 8.37
CA SER A 63 8.84 2.56 9.50
C SER A 63 10.32 2.91 9.55
N GLU A 64 11.16 2.19 8.80
CA GLU A 64 12.62 2.31 8.91
C GLU A 64 13.28 2.42 7.53
N LYS A 65 14.36 3.19 7.44
CA LYS A 65 15.31 3.18 6.32
C LYS A 65 14.69 3.51 4.97
N THR A 66 13.79 4.47 4.92
CA THR A 66 13.11 4.88 3.68
C THR A 66 14.10 5.32 2.61
N ASP A 67 15.10 6.13 2.99
CA ASP A 67 16.15 6.62 2.06
C ASP A 67 16.93 5.46 1.46
N GLU A 68 17.40 4.54 2.32
CA GLU A 68 18.18 3.38 1.88
C GLU A 68 17.35 2.42 1.02
N LEU A 69 16.05 2.28 1.33
CA LEU A 69 15.13 1.44 0.57
C LEU A 69 14.96 1.98 -0.86
N PHE A 70 14.67 3.26 -1.02
CA PHE A 70 14.55 3.87 -2.34
C PHE A 70 15.86 3.91 -3.10
N ALA A 71 16.99 4.17 -2.42
CA ALA A 71 18.30 4.09 -3.03
C ALA A 71 18.64 2.68 -3.53
N ALA A 72 18.32 1.64 -2.75
CA ALA A 72 18.55 0.26 -3.14
C ALA A 72 17.64 -0.17 -4.31
N LEU A 73 16.36 0.22 -4.31
CA LEU A 73 15.44 -0.03 -5.41
C LEU A 73 15.91 0.67 -6.70
N SER A 74 16.29 1.95 -6.62
CA SER A 74 16.78 2.69 -7.80
C SER A 74 18.06 2.10 -8.36
N ARG A 75 18.96 1.61 -7.51
CA ARG A 75 20.17 0.89 -7.92
C ARG A 75 19.82 -0.41 -8.62
N ALA A 76 18.90 -1.19 -8.04
CA ALA A 76 18.49 -2.46 -8.64
C ALA A 76 17.89 -2.26 -10.04
N VAL A 77 17.12 -1.19 -10.28
CA VAL A 77 16.63 -0.84 -11.63
C VAL A 77 17.79 -0.52 -12.56
N ARG A 78 18.78 0.23 -12.10
CA ARG A 78 19.93 0.65 -12.92
C ARG A 78 20.85 -0.51 -13.30
N ASP A 79 21.03 -1.46 -12.41
CA ASP A 79 21.93 -2.61 -12.61
C ASP A 79 21.34 -3.65 -13.58
N LEU A 80 20.08 -3.47 -13.99
CA LEU A 80 19.38 -4.28 -14.99
C LEU A 80 19.41 -3.62 -16.37
N SER A 81 19.08 -4.39 -17.41
CA SER A 81 18.96 -3.93 -18.79
C SER A 81 17.79 -4.60 -19.51
N GLY A 82 17.35 -4.03 -20.63
CA GLY A 82 16.27 -4.56 -21.45
C GLY A 82 14.97 -4.78 -20.66
N ASP A 83 14.27 -5.85 -20.95
CA ASP A 83 12.98 -6.19 -20.34
C ASP A 83 13.02 -6.22 -18.81
N ALA A 84 14.10 -6.71 -18.22
CA ALA A 84 14.23 -6.79 -16.77
C ALA A 84 14.29 -5.39 -16.13
N GLN A 85 14.94 -4.44 -16.78
CA GLN A 85 14.98 -3.05 -16.35
C GLN A 85 13.61 -2.39 -16.45
N GLU A 86 12.87 -2.62 -17.55
CA GLU A 86 11.51 -2.09 -17.73
C GLU A 86 10.56 -2.62 -16.65
N ILE A 87 10.63 -3.93 -16.33
CA ILE A 87 9.85 -4.57 -15.26
C ILE A 87 10.13 -3.89 -13.91
N ALA A 88 11.40 -3.77 -13.57
CA ALA A 88 11.82 -3.19 -12.30
C ALA A 88 11.50 -1.68 -12.22
N ALA A 89 11.62 -0.94 -13.32
CA ALA A 89 11.27 0.48 -13.40
C ALA A 89 9.77 0.71 -13.20
N ALA A 90 8.91 -0.11 -13.82
CA ALA A 90 7.47 -0.03 -13.63
C ALA A 90 7.10 -0.24 -12.15
N TYR A 91 7.67 -1.28 -11.52
CA TYR A 91 7.49 -1.54 -10.10
C TYR A 91 7.97 -0.37 -9.24
N PHE A 92 9.14 0.20 -9.54
CA PHE A 92 9.68 1.35 -8.80
C PHE A 92 8.74 2.56 -8.83
N TYR A 93 8.20 2.92 -9.99
CA TYR A 93 7.24 4.04 -10.09
C TYR A 93 5.94 3.76 -9.33
N GLY A 94 5.48 2.51 -9.33
CA GLY A 94 4.37 2.10 -8.46
C GLY A 94 4.71 2.23 -6.98
N PHE A 95 5.93 1.84 -6.58
CA PHE A 95 6.40 1.95 -5.20
C PHE A 95 6.48 3.40 -4.71
N VAL A 96 6.81 4.34 -5.62
CA VAL A 96 6.69 5.78 -5.35
C VAL A 96 5.24 6.19 -5.05
N CYS A 97 4.27 5.62 -5.79
CA CYS A 97 2.85 5.86 -5.51
C CYS A 97 2.46 5.38 -4.12
N HIS A 98 2.85 4.15 -3.76
CA HIS A 98 2.56 3.60 -2.44
C HIS A 98 3.06 4.52 -1.33
N TYR A 99 4.35 4.88 -1.36
CA TYR A 99 4.93 5.79 -0.39
C TYR A 99 4.20 7.14 -0.30
N ALA A 100 3.95 7.74 -1.46
CA ALA A 100 3.34 9.07 -1.50
C ALA A 100 1.93 9.06 -0.89
N LEU A 101 1.15 8.00 -1.11
CA LEU A 101 -0.19 7.87 -0.55
C LEU A 101 -0.13 7.61 0.96
N ASP A 102 0.62 6.61 1.38
CA ASP A 102 0.73 6.21 2.78
C ASP A 102 1.17 7.36 3.68
N SER A 103 2.24 8.04 3.30
CA SER A 103 2.77 9.16 4.09
C SER A 103 1.78 10.32 4.25
N GLN A 104 0.77 10.45 3.38
CA GLN A 104 -0.28 11.47 3.50
C GLN A 104 -1.52 10.98 4.25
N ILE A 105 -1.90 9.71 4.09
CA ILE A 105 -3.14 9.17 4.66
C ILE A 105 -2.98 8.66 6.08
N HIS A 106 -1.87 8.02 6.41
CA HIS A 106 -1.68 7.37 7.71
C HIS A 106 -1.83 8.29 8.90
N PRO A 107 -1.39 9.57 8.88
CA PRO A 107 -1.67 10.48 9.99
C PRO A 107 -3.17 10.61 10.29
N TYR A 108 -4.02 10.64 9.26
CA TYR A 108 -5.47 10.63 9.42
C TYR A 108 -5.99 9.30 9.98
N VAL A 109 -5.56 8.19 9.40
CA VAL A 109 -5.96 6.83 9.84
C VAL A 109 -5.62 6.60 11.30
N TYR A 110 -4.39 6.93 11.73
CA TYR A 110 -3.96 6.80 13.12
C TYR A 110 -4.75 7.70 14.07
N CYS A 111 -5.05 8.94 13.66
CA CYS A 111 -5.89 9.82 14.46
C CYS A 111 -7.28 9.20 14.70
N ARG A 112 -7.92 8.70 13.64
CA ARG A 112 -9.23 8.03 13.75
C ARG A 112 -9.14 6.74 14.56
N GLN A 113 -8.08 5.94 14.38
CA GLN A 113 -7.82 4.75 15.19
C GLN A 113 -7.80 5.05 16.67
N VAL A 114 -7.03 6.05 17.12
CA VAL A 114 -6.97 6.46 18.53
C VAL A 114 -8.35 6.88 19.04
N GLN A 115 -9.10 7.67 18.26
CA GLN A 115 -10.44 8.09 18.61
C GLN A 115 -11.43 6.93 18.79
N PHE A 116 -11.39 5.92 17.90
CA PHE A 116 -12.24 4.73 18.01
C PHE A 116 -11.84 3.83 19.17
N CYS A 117 -10.54 3.60 19.38
CA CYS A 117 -10.05 2.83 20.52
C CYS A 117 -10.37 3.49 21.86
N ALA A 118 -10.31 4.81 21.95
CA ALA A 118 -10.71 5.56 23.16
C ALA A 118 -12.19 5.37 23.50
N LYS A 119 -13.06 5.30 22.48
CA LYS A 119 -14.51 5.04 22.68
C LYS A 119 -14.82 3.60 23.05
N ASN A 120 -13.99 2.65 22.62
CA ASN A 120 -14.14 1.22 22.93
C ASN A 120 -12.78 0.57 23.18
N PRO A 121 -12.27 0.59 24.42
CA PRO A 121 -10.95 0.03 24.78
C PRO A 121 -10.80 -1.49 24.58
N LYS A 122 -11.90 -2.21 24.29
CA LYS A 122 -11.86 -3.67 23.99
C LYS A 122 -11.45 -3.96 22.55
N LEU A 123 -11.45 -2.96 21.67
CA LEU A 123 -11.06 -3.13 20.28
C LEU A 123 -9.54 -3.24 20.15
N SER A 124 -9.09 -4.16 19.31
CA SER A 124 -7.69 -4.23 18.91
C SER A 124 -7.34 -3.03 18.02
N ALA A 125 -6.26 -2.32 18.35
CA ALA A 125 -5.82 -1.16 17.56
C ALA A 125 -5.56 -1.54 16.09
N SER A 126 -4.95 -2.70 15.83
CA SER A 126 -4.72 -3.18 14.46
C SER A 126 -6.03 -3.48 13.72
N ALA A 127 -7.01 -4.10 14.37
CA ALA A 127 -8.30 -4.37 13.75
C ALA A 127 -9.08 -3.08 13.44
N VAL A 128 -8.99 -2.07 14.32
CA VAL A 128 -9.57 -0.75 14.06
C VAL A 128 -8.88 -0.06 12.90
N HIS A 129 -7.55 -0.12 12.84
CA HIS A 129 -6.76 0.43 11.75
C HIS A 129 -7.20 -0.14 10.40
N SER A 130 -7.15 -1.46 10.27
CA SER A 130 -7.58 -2.16 9.05
C SER A 130 -9.03 -1.86 8.68
N ARG A 131 -9.92 -1.75 9.67
CA ARG A 131 -11.33 -1.40 9.40
C ARG A 131 -11.47 0.02 8.84
N ILE A 132 -10.73 1.01 9.36
CA ILE A 132 -10.76 2.38 8.84
C ILE A 132 -10.32 2.42 7.39
N GLU A 133 -9.23 1.71 7.05
CA GLU A 133 -8.70 1.63 5.70
C GLU A 133 -9.67 0.93 4.75
N SER A 134 -10.26 -0.18 5.20
CA SER A 134 -11.29 -0.88 4.45
C SER A 134 -12.53 -0.02 4.19
N ASP A 135 -12.94 0.80 5.16
CA ASP A 135 -14.04 1.75 5.01
C ASP A 135 -13.68 2.89 4.02
N ILE A 136 -12.42 3.35 4.02
CA ILE A 136 -11.90 4.31 3.03
C ILE A 136 -11.95 3.69 1.63
N ASP A 137 -11.43 2.48 1.46
CA ASP A 137 -11.45 1.75 0.18
C ASP A 137 -12.85 1.64 -0.40
N TYR A 138 -13.82 1.24 0.44
CA TYR A 138 -15.21 1.13 0.03
C TYR A 138 -15.73 2.43 -0.57
N LEU A 139 -15.60 3.52 0.19
CA LEU A 139 -16.18 4.81 -0.20
C LEU A 139 -15.40 5.48 -1.33
N ILE A 140 -14.06 5.34 -1.39
CA ILE A 140 -13.27 5.94 -2.47
C ILE A 140 -13.51 5.22 -3.80
N TYR A 141 -13.69 3.88 -3.78
CA TYR A 141 -14.05 3.11 -4.97
C TYR A 141 -15.45 3.47 -5.48
N GLU A 142 -16.45 3.46 -4.59
CA GLU A 142 -17.82 3.85 -4.94
C GLU A 142 -17.86 5.25 -5.57
N ARG A 143 -17.11 6.19 -4.99
CA ARG A 143 -17.01 7.56 -5.50
C ARG A 143 -16.31 7.67 -6.85
N ALA A 144 -15.22 6.94 -7.04
CA ALA A 144 -14.39 7.02 -8.24
C ALA A 144 -14.95 6.23 -9.43
N CYS A 145 -15.59 5.08 -9.16
CA CYS A 145 -16.03 4.13 -10.17
C CYS A 145 -17.56 4.11 -10.37
N HIS A 146 -18.32 4.71 -9.44
CA HIS A 146 -19.80 4.66 -9.42
C HIS A 146 -20.34 3.22 -9.44
N ARG A 147 -19.64 2.31 -8.79
CA ARG A 147 -19.94 0.88 -8.71
C ARG A 147 -19.68 0.37 -7.29
N PRO A 148 -20.32 -0.72 -6.87
CA PRO A 148 -19.99 -1.36 -5.61
C PRO A 148 -18.57 -1.93 -5.64
N ILE A 149 -17.86 -1.87 -4.52
CA ILE A 149 -16.48 -2.34 -4.43
C ILE A 149 -16.33 -3.84 -4.70
N THR A 150 -17.39 -4.62 -4.53
CA THR A 150 -17.42 -6.05 -4.83
C THR A 150 -17.27 -6.36 -6.33
N GLU A 151 -17.42 -5.36 -7.21
CA GLU A 151 -17.12 -5.48 -8.64
C GLU A 151 -15.62 -5.23 -8.96
N PHE A 152 -14.80 -4.92 -7.97
CA PHE A 152 -13.37 -4.80 -8.18
C PHE A 152 -12.74 -6.19 -8.31
N ASP A 153 -12.07 -6.46 -9.43
CA ASP A 153 -11.36 -7.72 -9.68
C ASP A 153 -9.84 -7.52 -9.52
N PRO A 154 -9.25 -8.00 -8.40
CA PRO A 154 -7.82 -7.92 -8.21
C PRO A 154 -7.03 -8.74 -9.23
N GLU A 155 -7.56 -9.88 -9.70
CA GLU A 155 -6.83 -10.79 -10.58
C GLU A 155 -6.59 -10.17 -11.96
N GLU A 156 -7.58 -9.46 -12.52
CA GLU A 156 -7.48 -8.84 -13.86
C GLU A 156 -6.26 -7.93 -13.99
N ARG A 157 -5.90 -7.18 -12.95
CA ARG A 157 -4.88 -6.12 -13.01
C ARG A 157 -3.51 -6.52 -12.46
N TYR A 158 -3.45 -7.60 -11.71
CA TYR A 158 -2.26 -8.00 -10.97
C TYR A 158 -1.63 -9.31 -11.49
N GLN A 159 -2.09 -9.82 -12.63
CA GLN A 159 -1.55 -11.04 -13.22
C GLN A 159 -0.20 -10.78 -13.88
N MET A 160 0.87 -11.14 -13.20
CA MET A 160 2.24 -11.09 -13.72
C MET A 160 2.59 -12.36 -14.49
N SER A 161 3.31 -12.19 -15.59
CA SER A 161 3.97 -13.29 -16.27
C SER A 161 5.03 -13.97 -15.38
N PRO A 162 5.44 -15.23 -15.67
CA PRO A 162 6.51 -15.90 -14.93
C PRO A 162 7.84 -15.12 -14.94
N VAL A 163 8.13 -14.39 -16.02
CA VAL A 163 9.34 -13.56 -16.15
C VAL A 163 9.27 -12.36 -15.22
N GLU A 164 8.14 -11.64 -15.20
CA GLU A 164 7.92 -10.51 -14.29
C GLU A 164 8.04 -10.93 -12.83
N GLN A 165 7.40 -12.04 -12.46
CA GLN A 165 7.53 -12.59 -11.11
C GLN A 165 8.97 -12.95 -10.75
N ALA A 166 9.72 -13.54 -11.69
CA ALA A 166 11.12 -13.88 -11.47
C ALA A 166 11.97 -12.63 -11.23
N VAL A 167 11.86 -11.62 -12.11
CA VAL A 167 12.61 -10.38 -12.01
C VAL A 167 12.30 -9.65 -10.70
N LEU A 168 11.02 -9.40 -10.39
CA LEU A 168 10.65 -8.68 -9.17
C LEU A 168 11.07 -9.41 -7.90
N SER A 169 10.95 -10.74 -7.88
CA SER A 169 11.39 -11.51 -6.71
C SER A 169 12.91 -11.45 -6.48
N VAL A 170 13.71 -11.37 -7.54
CA VAL A 170 15.17 -11.21 -7.45
C VAL A 170 15.51 -9.78 -6.98
N VAL A 171 14.88 -8.77 -7.56
CA VAL A 171 15.04 -7.37 -7.15
C VAL A 171 14.72 -7.20 -5.67
N LEU A 172 13.56 -7.67 -5.23
CA LEU A 172 13.14 -7.55 -3.84
C LEU A 172 14.05 -8.34 -2.89
N HIS A 173 14.48 -9.56 -3.27
CA HIS A 173 15.46 -10.32 -2.48
C HIS A 173 16.74 -9.50 -2.24
N ALA A 174 17.30 -8.93 -3.31
CA ALA A 174 18.54 -8.13 -3.23
C ALA A 174 18.36 -6.89 -2.35
N VAL A 175 17.25 -6.16 -2.52
CA VAL A 175 16.91 -4.97 -1.72
C VAL A 175 16.74 -5.32 -0.25
N LEU A 176 15.94 -6.34 0.07
CA LEU A 176 15.69 -6.77 1.44
C LEU A 176 16.96 -7.23 2.16
N LYS A 177 17.84 -7.94 1.44
CA LYS A 177 19.13 -8.37 1.97
C LYS A 177 20.06 -7.19 2.23
N THR A 178 20.14 -6.25 1.28
CA THR A 178 21.03 -5.09 1.38
C THR A 178 20.60 -4.12 2.47
N VAL A 179 19.30 -3.78 2.53
CA VAL A 179 18.79 -2.73 3.43
C VAL A 179 18.51 -3.27 4.83
N TYR A 180 17.90 -4.44 4.92
CA TYR A 180 17.39 -4.97 6.19
C TYR A 180 18.17 -6.18 6.70
N GLY A 181 19.17 -6.68 5.96
CA GLY A 181 19.89 -7.91 6.29
C GLY A 181 19.01 -9.17 6.22
N ALA A 182 17.87 -9.09 5.52
CA ALA A 182 16.87 -10.16 5.49
C ALA A 182 17.06 -11.05 4.24
N ASP A 183 17.47 -12.29 4.45
CA ASP A 183 17.68 -13.28 3.37
C ASP A 183 16.37 -14.03 3.06
N VAL A 184 15.45 -13.34 2.37
CA VAL A 184 14.14 -13.88 1.98
C VAL A 184 14.25 -14.54 0.60
N SER A 185 13.89 -15.80 0.48
CA SER A 185 13.97 -16.50 -0.80
C SER A 185 13.00 -15.90 -1.84
N THR A 186 13.38 -15.96 -3.12
CA THR A 186 12.52 -15.54 -4.24
C THR A 186 11.22 -16.33 -4.29
N HIS A 187 11.21 -17.58 -3.79
CA HIS A 187 10.00 -18.38 -3.66
C HIS A 187 9.02 -17.76 -2.65
N GLU A 188 9.49 -17.38 -1.46
CA GLU A 188 8.64 -16.76 -0.42
C GLU A 188 8.06 -15.42 -0.92
N LEU A 189 8.85 -14.63 -1.65
CA LEU A 189 8.39 -13.38 -2.24
C LEU A 189 7.30 -13.59 -3.30
N ARG A 190 7.48 -14.55 -4.22
CA ARG A 190 6.44 -14.89 -5.19
C ARG A 190 5.17 -15.41 -4.51
N ARG A 191 5.34 -16.20 -3.45
CA ARG A 191 4.20 -16.69 -2.66
C ARG A 191 3.45 -15.55 -1.96
N SER A 192 4.12 -14.51 -1.49
CA SER A 192 3.45 -13.36 -0.85
C SER A 192 2.56 -12.59 -1.84
N PHE A 193 2.99 -12.38 -3.08
CA PHE A 193 2.15 -11.81 -4.14
C PHE A 193 0.92 -12.68 -4.42
N ALA A 194 1.12 -13.98 -4.64
CA ALA A 194 0.02 -14.90 -4.94
C ALA A 194 -0.98 -15.02 -3.78
N GLU A 195 -0.49 -15.05 -2.55
CA GLU A 195 -1.36 -15.10 -1.37
C GLU A 195 -2.14 -13.80 -1.19
N MET A 196 -1.53 -12.62 -1.43
CA MET A 196 -2.25 -11.35 -1.42
C MET A 196 -3.39 -11.35 -2.42
N THR A 197 -3.16 -11.68 -3.70
CA THR A 197 -4.23 -11.74 -4.71
C THR A 197 -5.35 -12.66 -4.26
N SER A 198 -5.02 -13.87 -3.78
CA SER A 198 -6.05 -14.85 -3.34
C SER A 198 -6.86 -14.33 -2.14
N TRP A 199 -6.21 -13.66 -1.19
CA TRP A 199 -6.91 -13.08 -0.05
C TRP A 199 -7.78 -11.91 -0.45
N GLU A 200 -7.29 -11.00 -1.31
CA GLU A 200 -8.09 -9.88 -1.79
C GLU A 200 -9.31 -10.35 -2.58
N SER A 201 -9.17 -11.33 -3.49
CA SER A 201 -10.31 -11.92 -4.19
C SER A 201 -11.33 -12.54 -3.22
N PHE A 202 -10.87 -13.15 -2.12
CA PHE A 202 -11.76 -13.66 -1.08
C PHE A 202 -12.46 -12.54 -0.30
N LEU A 203 -11.75 -11.46 0.06
CA LEU A 203 -12.25 -10.36 0.86
C LEU A 203 -13.27 -9.49 0.10
N TYR A 204 -13.16 -9.41 -1.24
CA TYR A 204 -14.14 -8.74 -2.11
C TYR A 204 -15.33 -9.64 -2.48
N SER A 205 -15.34 -10.91 -2.07
CA SER A 205 -16.44 -11.82 -2.35
C SER A 205 -17.76 -11.32 -1.76
N GLU A 206 -18.81 -11.31 -2.58
CA GLU A 206 -20.18 -10.94 -2.19
C GLU A 206 -20.87 -11.93 -1.25
N SER A 207 -20.18 -13.00 -0.86
CA SER A 207 -20.78 -14.09 -0.08
C SER A 207 -21.04 -13.70 1.37
N ARG A 208 -22.25 -13.25 1.66
CA ARG A 208 -22.73 -13.03 3.04
C ARG A 208 -22.59 -14.27 3.93
N ALA A 209 -22.71 -15.47 3.36
CA ALA A 209 -22.52 -16.71 4.11
C ALA A 209 -21.08 -16.86 4.62
N VAL A 210 -20.10 -16.52 3.78
CA VAL A 210 -18.67 -16.49 4.14
C VAL A 210 -18.41 -15.46 5.23
N TYR A 211 -18.96 -14.25 5.09
CA TYR A 211 -18.84 -13.20 6.10
C TYR A 211 -19.39 -13.63 7.46
N HIS A 212 -20.62 -14.16 7.50
CA HIS A 212 -21.23 -14.62 8.75
C HIS A 212 -20.51 -15.83 9.35
N GLY A 213 -19.96 -16.71 8.51
CA GLY A 213 -19.13 -17.83 8.93
C GLY A 213 -17.81 -17.35 9.57
N ALA A 214 -17.11 -16.43 8.90
CA ALA A 214 -15.89 -15.83 9.42
C ALA A 214 -16.14 -15.08 10.74
N LYS A 215 -17.21 -14.28 10.83
CA LYS A 215 -17.59 -13.54 12.04
C LYS A 215 -17.88 -14.48 13.23
N LYS A 216 -18.55 -15.60 12.98
CA LYS A 216 -18.78 -16.62 14.02
C LYS A 216 -17.48 -17.30 14.47
N ALA A 217 -16.60 -17.63 13.52
CA ALA A 217 -15.31 -18.24 13.82
C ALA A 217 -14.41 -17.30 14.63
N GLU A 218 -14.36 -16.02 14.27
CA GLU A 218 -13.60 -14.99 15.00
C GLU A 218 -14.13 -14.82 16.43
N ALA A 219 -15.44 -14.80 16.61
CA ALA A 219 -16.06 -14.72 17.94
C ALA A 219 -15.72 -15.93 18.81
N LEU A 220 -15.73 -17.15 18.25
CA LEU A 220 -15.38 -18.38 18.95
C LEU A 220 -13.89 -18.44 19.34
N LEU A 221 -13.03 -17.87 18.51
CA LEU A 221 -11.58 -17.85 18.74
C LEU A 221 -11.14 -16.69 19.64
N GLY A 222 -12.07 -15.85 20.09
CA GLY A 222 -11.75 -14.63 20.86
C GLY A 222 -10.88 -13.64 20.10
N ARG A 223 -10.80 -13.78 18.78
CA ARG A 223 -10.08 -12.87 17.87
C ARG A 223 -11.10 -11.86 17.34
N GLY A 224 -10.92 -10.57 17.70
CA GLY A 224 -11.81 -9.53 17.17
C GLY A 224 -11.53 -9.31 15.68
N ALA A 225 -12.58 -9.26 14.88
CA ALA A 225 -12.67 -8.77 13.47
C ALA A 225 -11.38 -8.78 12.61
N LEU A 226 -10.57 -9.85 12.69
CA LEU A 226 -9.29 -9.94 11.98
C LEU A 226 -9.50 -10.08 10.46
N LEU A 227 -10.43 -10.93 10.04
CA LEU A 227 -10.82 -11.12 8.64
C LEU A 227 -12.02 -10.25 8.28
N THR A 228 -13.05 -10.26 9.14
CA THR A 228 -14.29 -9.52 8.87
C THR A 228 -14.09 -8.01 8.90
N GLY A 229 -13.03 -7.50 9.53
CA GLY A 229 -12.62 -6.10 9.45
C GLY A 229 -12.19 -5.68 8.04
N HIS A 230 -11.69 -6.61 7.24
CA HIS A 230 -11.27 -6.37 5.85
C HIS A 230 -12.35 -6.69 4.81
N MET A 231 -13.42 -7.40 5.20
CA MET A 231 -14.50 -7.75 4.24
C MET A 231 -15.39 -6.54 3.94
N LYS A 232 -15.56 -6.22 2.68
CA LYS A 232 -16.16 -4.96 2.18
C LYS A 232 -17.64 -5.12 1.80
N LEU A 233 -18.40 -5.86 2.60
CA LEU A 233 -19.81 -6.18 2.32
C LEU A 233 -20.83 -5.14 2.78
N GLU A 234 -20.44 -4.29 3.71
CA GLU A 234 -21.33 -3.30 4.32
C GLU A 234 -20.78 -1.89 4.07
N ARG A 235 -21.63 -1.01 3.57
CA ARG A 235 -21.27 0.40 3.40
C ARG A 235 -21.01 1.02 4.76
N PRO A 236 -19.90 1.76 4.95
CA PRO A 236 -19.58 2.46 6.18
C PRO A 236 -20.70 3.42 6.59
N VAL A 237 -21.03 3.44 7.89
CA VAL A 237 -22.07 4.34 8.46
C VAL A 237 -21.50 5.64 9.03
N TRP A 238 -20.20 5.82 8.94
CA TRP A 238 -19.49 7.01 9.38
C TRP A 238 -18.76 7.67 8.21
N ASP A 239 -18.39 8.94 8.35
CA ASP A 239 -17.67 9.69 7.33
C ASP A 239 -16.18 9.31 7.30
N ALA A 240 -15.87 8.13 6.75
CA ALA A 240 -14.51 7.66 6.64
C ALA A 240 -13.64 8.50 5.70
N LEU A 241 -14.25 9.23 4.77
CA LEU A 241 -13.55 10.13 3.87
C LEU A 241 -13.37 11.54 4.43
N ASN A 242 -13.89 11.84 5.62
CA ASN A 242 -13.89 13.17 6.21
C ASN A 242 -14.45 14.27 5.29
N LEU A 243 -15.52 13.99 4.57
CA LEU A 243 -16.14 14.96 3.66
C LEU A 243 -16.78 16.13 4.39
N ALA A 244 -17.10 15.95 5.68
CA ALA A 244 -17.57 16.99 6.56
C ALA A 244 -16.44 17.87 7.16
N HIS A 245 -15.19 17.65 6.74
CA HIS A 245 -14.01 18.41 7.18
C HIS A 245 -13.87 18.51 8.71
N GLN A 246 -14.20 17.42 9.42
CA GLN A 246 -14.03 17.37 10.87
C GLN A 246 -12.54 17.44 11.23
N PRO A 247 -12.16 18.20 12.27
CA PRO A 247 -10.78 18.34 12.69
C PRO A 247 -10.15 16.97 13.05
N TRP A 248 -8.88 16.84 12.70
CA TRP A 248 -8.03 15.72 13.08
C TRP A 248 -6.58 16.20 13.25
N HIS A 249 -5.76 15.44 13.98
CA HIS A 249 -4.40 15.80 14.30
C HIS A 249 -3.43 14.74 13.83
N ASN A 250 -2.31 15.15 13.28
CA ASN A 250 -1.19 14.26 13.11
C ASN A 250 -0.60 13.95 14.49
N LEU A 251 -0.58 12.67 14.90
CA LEU A 251 -0.12 12.28 16.24
C LEU A 251 1.36 12.58 16.47
N TRP A 252 2.14 12.77 15.43
CA TRP A 252 3.58 13.09 15.49
C TRP A 252 3.86 14.58 15.28
N LYS A 253 2.82 15.36 14.94
CA LYS A 253 2.85 16.81 14.83
C LYS A 253 1.63 17.37 15.58
N PRO A 254 1.59 17.24 16.91
CA PRO A 254 0.37 17.51 17.70
C PRO A 254 -0.13 18.95 17.64
N ASP A 255 0.74 19.89 17.32
CA ASP A 255 0.40 21.31 17.16
C ASP A 255 -0.30 21.58 15.81
N GLU A 256 -0.32 20.62 14.89
CA GLU A 256 -0.94 20.75 13.58
C GLU A 256 -2.35 20.17 13.60
N THR A 257 -3.36 21.05 13.55
CA THR A 257 -4.75 20.65 13.32
C THR A 257 -5.06 20.72 11.84
N ARG A 258 -5.58 19.61 11.29
CA ARG A 258 -5.97 19.48 9.89
C ARG A 258 -7.47 19.19 9.77
N THR A 259 -8.02 19.54 8.63
CA THR A 259 -9.43 19.26 8.29
C THR A 259 -9.57 18.57 6.93
N ASP A 260 -8.45 18.25 6.28
CA ASP A 260 -8.46 17.66 4.95
C ASP A 260 -9.30 16.39 4.91
N SER A 261 -10.05 16.25 3.85
CA SER A 261 -10.73 15.01 3.46
C SER A 261 -9.76 14.05 2.82
N VAL A 262 -10.09 12.76 2.81
CA VAL A 262 -9.27 11.74 2.13
C VAL A 262 -9.06 12.05 0.64
N PRO A 263 -10.06 12.51 -0.15
CA PRO A 263 -9.83 12.97 -1.52
C PRO A 263 -8.82 14.12 -1.64
N GLU A 264 -8.76 15.04 -0.69
CA GLU A 264 -7.75 16.12 -0.66
C GLU A 264 -6.37 15.55 -0.34
N LEU A 265 -6.26 14.62 0.60
CA LEU A 265 -5.01 13.90 0.89
C LEU A 265 -4.50 13.13 -0.32
N PHE A 266 -5.39 12.51 -1.12
CA PHE A 266 -5.03 11.92 -2.43
C PHE A 266 -4.47 12.98 -3.38
N GLY A 267 -5.05 14.19 -3.40
CA GLY A 267 -4.54 15.31 -4.18
C GLY A 267 -3.11 15.71 -3.80
N LEU A 268 -2.85 15.85 -2.50
CA LEU A 268 -1.51 16.15 -1.96
C LEU A 268 -0.52 15.02 -2.25
N ALA A 269 -0.91 13.78 -2.04
CA ALA A 269 -0.10 12.61 -2.37
C ALA A 269 0.26 12.56 -3.86
N ARG A 270 -0.68 12.92 -4.75
CA ARG A 270 -0.44 12.95 -6.20
C ARG A 270 0.63 13.98 -6.59
N ILE A 271 0.61 15.15 -5.98
CA ILE A 271 1.65 16.19 -6.19
C ILE A 271 3.00 15.64 -5.73
N ARG A 272 3.06 15.02 -4.55
CA ARG A 272 4.27 14.41 -4.00
C ARG A 272 4.79 13.28 -4.89
N ALA A 273 3.93 12.37 -5.32
CA ALA A 273 4.29 11.28 -6.22
C ALA A 273 4.86 11.77 -7.55
N ALA A 274 4.24 12.79 -8.14
CA ALA A 274 4.72 13.39 -9.40
C ALA A 274 6.11 14.03 -9.24
N ALA A 275 6.36 14.74 -8.13
CA ALA A 275 7.66 15.33 -7.84
C ALA A 275 8.75 14.27 -7.67
N LEU A 276 8.49 13.21 -6.90
CA LEU A 276 9.41 12.09 -6.70
C LEU A 276 9.70 11.34 -8.00
N ALA A 277 8.66 11.03 -8.77
CA ALA A 277 8.81 10.34 -10.06
C ALA A 277 9.59 11.19 -11.08
N GLY A 278 9.35 12.51 -11.11
CA GLY A 278 10.08 13.46 -11.97
C GLY A 278 11.55 13.56 -11.59
N GLN A 279 11.85 13.65 -10.30
CA GLN A 279 13.21 13.68 -9.80
C GLN A 279 13.97 12.38 -10.10
N TYR A 280 13.32 11.23 -9.88
CA TYR A 280 13.92 9.94 -10.22
C TYR A 280 14.21 9.84 -11.72
N ALA A 281 13.27 10.20 -12.59
CA ALA A 281 13.48 10.15 -14.03
C ALA A 281 14.68 11.02 -14.46
N ALA A 282 14.77 12.26 -13.97
CA ALA A 282 15.87 13.16 -14.28
C ALA A 282 17.22 12.62 -13.77
N GLN A 283 17.27 12.08 -12.57
CA GLN A 283 18.49 11.50 -11.99
C GLN A 283 18.90 10.21 -12.72
N PHE A 284 17.95 9.38 -13.10
CA PHE A 284 18.21 8.15 -13.84
C PHE A 284 18.81 8.44 -15.22
N ASP A 285 18.24 9.39 -15.97
CA ASP A 285 18.74 9.81 -17.28
C ASP A 285 20.15 10.43 -17.19
N ALA A 286 20.44 11.18 -16.12
CA ALA A 286 21.77 11.74 -15.84
C ALA A 286 22.80 10.70 -15.36
N GLY A 287 22.42 9.44 -15.21
CA GLY A 287 23.30 8.38 -14.72
C GLY A 287 23.48 8.35 -13.19
N TRP A 288 22.63 9.02 -12.43
CA TRP A 288 22.75 9.15 -10.99
C TRP A 288 21.76 8.19 -10.28
N LEU A 289 22.11 7.77 -9.07
CA LEU A 289 21.16 7.07 -8.19
C LEU A 289 20.19 8.08 -7.57
N MET A 290 19.03 7.62 -7.19
CA MET A 290 18.11 8.45 -6.45
C MET A 290 18.72 8.86 -5.11
N HIS A 291 19.01 10.14 -4.97
CA HIS A 291 19.38 10.79 -3.73
C HIS A 291 18.22 11.70 -3.32
N TYR A 292 17.35 11.20 -2.50
CA TYR A 292 16.25 11.95 -1.94
C TYR A 292 16.25 11.69 -0.42
N HIS A 293 16.11 12.76 0.35
CA HIS A 293 15.89 12.63 1.78
C HIS A 293 14.41 12.60 2.04
N PHE A 294 13.93 11.47 2.55
CA PHE A 294 12.53 11.27 2.91
C PHE A 294 12.35 11.67 4.37
N ASP A 295 11.70 12.81 4.60
CA ASP A 295 11.47 13.35 5.95
C ASP A 295 10.52 12.47 6.78
N GLU A 296 9.75 11.63 6.11
CA GLU A 296 8.68 10.84 6.71
C GLU A 296 8.73 9.38 6.25
N PRO A 297 8.59 8.39 7.16
CA PRO A 297 8.36 7.00 6.78
C PRO A 297 6.96 6.80 6.19
N PHE A 298 6.71 5.66 5.56
CA PHE A 298 5.42 5.33 4.94
C PHE A 298 4.27 5.36 5.93
N ASP A 299 4.53 4.87 7.15
CA ASP A 299 3.48 4.47 8.07
C ASP A 299 2.87 5.62 8.87
N SER A 300 3.59 6.69 9.11
CA SER A 300 3.13 7.63 10.12
C SER A 300 3.47 9.10 9.89
N GLY A 301 4.24 9.41 8.89
CA GLY A 301 4.84 10.74 8.83
C GLY A 301 5.71 11.05 10.06
N ASN A 302 6.14 10.05 10.81
CA ASN A 302 7.05 10.21 11.94
C ASN A 302 8.49 10.07 11.45
N PRO A 303 9.29 11.12 11.48
CA PRO A 303 10.63 11.10 10.92
C PRO A 303 11.64 10.25 11.70
N LYS A 304 11.25 9.64 12.83
CA LYS A 304 12.20 8.81 13.61
C LYS A 304 11.48 7.80 14.51
N LYS A 305 11.61 6.58 14.18
CA LYS A 305 11.81 5.51 15.15
C LYS A 305 13.09 4.78 14.84
#